data_ec0fda2222ae9134989a65c562a10195
#
_entry.id   ec0fda2222ae9134989a65c562a10195
#
_cell.length_a   1.000
_cell.length_b   1.000
_cell.length_c   1.000
_cell.angle_alpha   90.00
_cell.angle_beta   90.00
_cell.angle_gamma   90.00
#
_symmetry.space_group_name_H-M   'P 1'
#
loop_
_entity.id
_entity.type
_entity.pdbx_description
1 polymer ?
#
loop_
_entity_poly.entity_id
_entity_poly.type
_entity_poly.pdbx_seq_one_letter_code
_entity_poly.pdbx_strand_id
1 'polypeptide(L)'
;MRCHRENRLAWAAWVGVFATMTIWVSPGYAQTPVQLETACERAGGATRVCVAAAIGAEALHSQVGLLAGIGAEIPGTATTLGTRVGGGPRIGFSVGFGFVKMSFPDLADPLVTREAGAMASSVQGRVVAGIFEGFRLMPTVGGFLSLDVIGQGSLFFLPENEGISQALHSYSAALRLGILREGFTVPGISVSVAKRFPDDLEYLGTGSPGVISLAPKVTAYRATVGKDIYAIEWSAGIGFEEYVSDVTLDVLKSRGVDGYARATGPIRSDRLIYFGSASTTIGILLNLALEVGWAEGFERSMNWDGQYDPSSGTLFGGLSVRVTM
;
A
#
# COMPACT_ATOMS: atom_id res chain seq x y z
N MET A 1 46.79 12.85 23.07
CA MET A 1 46.22 11.51 22.89
C MET A 1 44.88 11.38 23.65
N ARG A 2 43.81 12.03 23.17
CA ARG A 2 42.47 11.90 23.72
C ARG A 2 41.43 12.26 22.64
N CYS A 3 41.31 11.45 21.57
CA CYS A 3 40.33 11.73 20.51
C CYS A 3 39.81 10.46 19.80
N HIS A 4 39.80 9.30 20.47
CA HIS A 4 39.39 8.05 19.80
C HIS A 4 38.32 7.23 20.56
N ARG A 5 37.69 7.81 21.61
CA ARG A 5 36.76 7.02 22.45
C ARG A 5 35.27 7.36 22.26
N GLU A 6 34.95 8.47 21.60
CA GLU A 6 33.54 8.92 21.47
C GLU A 6 32.80 8.28 20.27
N ASN A 7 33.50 7.78 19.24
CA ASN A 7 32.84 7.23 18.05
C ASN A 7 32.29 5.79 18.23
N ARG A 8 32.70 5.06 19.27
CA ARG A 8 32.23 3.68 19.48
C ARG A 8 30.84 3.59 20.14
N LEU A 9 30.46 4.59 20.93
CA LEU A 9 29.13 4.63 21.57
C LEU A 9 28.02 5.04 20.61
N ALA A 10 28.32 5.86 19.62
CA ALA A 10 27.35 6.23 18.56
C ALA A 10 26.97 5.03 17.69
N TRP A 11 27.90 4.14 17.35
CA TRP A 11 27.63 2.95 16.55
C TRP A 11 26.73 1.91 17.26
N ALA A 12 26.91 1.76 18.58
CA ALA A 12 26.11 0.82 19.38
C ALA A 12 24.64 1.29 19.51
N ALA A 13 24.40 2.60 19.57
CA ALA A 13 23.05 3.16 19.65
C ALA A 13 22.26 2.97 18.33
N TRP A 14 22.91 3.07 17.17
CA TRP A 14 22.28 2.94 15.87
C TRP A 14 21.90 1.49 15.52
N VAL A 15 22.75 0.52 15.91
CA VAL A 15 22.45 -0.92 15.73
C VAL A 15 21.28 -1.32 16.64
N GLY A 16 21.14 -0.76 17.82
CA GLY A 16 20.03 -1.00 18.75
C GLY A 16 18.67 -0.53 18.21
N VAL A 17 18.60 0.60 17.51
CA VAL A 17 17.35 1.14 16.93
C VAL A 17 16.86 0.29 15.76
N PHE A 18 17.76 -0.24 14.94
CA PHE A 18 17.38 -1.16 13.85
C PHE A 18 16.88 -2.53 14.35
N ALA A 19 17.46 -3.04 15.44
CA ALA A 19 17.06 -4.32 16.03
C ALA A 19 15.70 -4.25 16.73
N THR A 20 15.26 -3.09 17.21
CA THR A 20 13.96 -2.94 17.88
C THR A 20 12.78 -2.73 16.93
N MET A 21 12.99 -2.34 15.69
CA MET A 21 11.93 -2.23 14.70
C MET A 21 11.43 -3.58 14.13
N THR A 22 12.19 -4.66 14.29
CA THR A 22 11.83 -5.99 13.79
C THR A 22 11.00 -6.85 14.76
N ILE A 23 10.71 -6.37 16.00
CA ILE A 23 10.18 -7.22 17.07
C ILE A 23 8.66 -7.05 17.31
N TRP A 24 7.92 -6.33 16.47
CA TRP A 24 6.46 -6.22 16.63
C TRP A 24 5.68 -6.91 15.50
N VAL A 25 6.16 -8.06 15.06
CA VAL A 25 5.30 -9.01 14.36
C VAL A 25 4.86 -10.04 15.39
N SER A 26 3.79 -9.75 16.12
CA SER A 26 3.05 -10.83 16.77
C SER A 26 2.57 -11.76 15.65
N PRO A 27 2.92 -13.05 15.64
CA PRO A 27 2.27 -14.03 14.79
C PRO A 27 0.88 -14.29 15.40
N GLY A 28 -0.01 -13.32 15.32
CA GLY A 28 -1.43 -13.60 15.39
C GLY A 28 -1.70 -14.50 14.19
N TYR A 29 -2.24 -15.70 14.43
CA TYR A 29 -2.68 -16.60 13.39
C TYR A 29 -3.77 -15.89 12.57
N ALA A 30 -3.36 -15.11 11.56
CA ALA A 30 -4.28 -14.53 10.61
C ALA A 30 -4.92 -15.68 9.86
N GLN A 31 -6.23 -15.65 9.76
CA GLN A 31 -6.99 -16.64 9.04
C GLN A 31 -6.76 -16.47 7.54
N THR A 32 -6.72 -17.57 6.82
CA THR A 32 -6.83 -17.52 5.37
C THR A 32 -8.30 -17.27 5.01
N PRO A 33 -8.61 -16.77 3.79
CA PRO A 33 -10.00 -16.65 3.31
C PRO A 33 -10.81 -17.94 3.48
N VAL A 34 -10.17 -19.12 3.33
CA VAL A 34 -10.80 -20.45 3.57
C VAL A 34 -11.28 -20.64 5.02
N GLN A 35 -10.53 -20.13 5.99
CA GLN A 35 -10.94 -20.25 7.39
C GLN A 35 -12.13 -19.32 7.71
N LEU A 36 -12.18 -18.14 7.11
CA LEU A 36 -13.30 -17.22 7.23
C LEU A 36 -14.56 -17.79 6.57
N GLU A 37 -14.46 -18.39 5.38
CA GLU A 37 -15.51 -19.17 4.72
C GLU A 37 -16.06 -20.25 5.65
N THR A 38 -15.16 -21.11 6.16
CA THR A 38 -15.53 -22.22 7.06
C THR A 38 -16.24 -21.70 8.33
N ALA A 39 -15.80 -20.57 8.89
CA ALA A 39 -16.43 -19.95 10.04
C ALA A 39 -17.85 -19.46 9.70
N CYS A 40 -18.04 -18.85 8.52
CA CYS A 40 -19.32 -18.40 8.01
C CYS A 40 -20.31 -19.56 7.82
N GLU A 41 -19.87 -20.67 7.22
CA GLU A 41 -20.69 -21.88 7.05
C GLU A 41 -21.11 -22.50 8.38
N ARG A 42 -20.18 -22.59 9.34
CA ARG A 42 -20.47 -23.09 10.70
C ARG A 42 -21.51 -22.21 11.42
N ALA A 43 -21.54 -20.91 11.13
CA ALA A 43 -22.56 -20.00 11.64
C ALA A 43 -23.91 -20.15 10.95
N GLY A 44 -24.02 -21.01 9.93
CA GLY A 44 -25.25 -21.30 9.18
C GLY A 44 -25.42 -20.49 7.90
N GLY A 45 -24.38 -19.80 7.43
CA GLY A 45 -24.38 -19.10 6.14
C GLY A 45 -24.50 -20.07 4.96
N ALA A 46 -25.05 -19.61 3.84
CA ALA A 46 -25.09 -20.40 2.62
C ALA A 46 -23.67 -20.49 2.02
N THR A 47 -23.18 -21.71 1.74
CA THR A 47 -21.81 -21.98 1.24
C THR A 47 -21.37 -21.02 0.15
N ARG A 48 -22.15 -20.86 -0.93
CA ARG A 48 -21.79 -19.98 -2.05
C ARG A 48 -21.62 -18.51 -1.62
N VAL A 49 -22.48 -18.02 -0.72
CA VAL A 49 -22.40 -16.65 -0.20
C VAL A 49 -21.19 -16.50 0.73
N CYS A 50 -20.89 -17.49 1.56
CA CYS A 50 -19.71 -17.49 2.41
C CYS A 50 -18.41 -17.46 1.61
N VAL A 51 -18.31 -18.28 0.54
CA VAL A 51 -17.16 -18.27 -0.39
C VAL A 51 -17.01 -16.89 -1.03
N ALA A 52 -18.08 -16.34 -1.62
CA ALA A 52 -18.03 -15.04 -2.27
C ALA A 52 -17.68 -13.91 -1.31
N ALA A 53 -18.22 -13.92 -0.09
CA ALA A 53 -17.94 -12.92 0.93
C ALA A 53 -16.48 -12.99 1.41
N ALA A 54 -15.92 -14.20 1.57
CA ALA A 54 -14.52 -14.37 1.97
C ALA A 54 -13.55 -13.89 0.87
N ILE A 55 -13.81 -14.22 -0.40
CA ILE A 55 -13.05 -13.74 -1.56
C ILE A 55 -13.23 -12.22 -1.73
N GLY A 56 -14.46 -11.71 -1.55
CA GLY A 56 -14.75 -10.29 -1.59
C GLY A 56 -13.99 -9.50 -0.52
N ALA A 57 -13.89 -10.05 0.69
CA ALA A 57 -13.09 -9.44 1.75
C ALA A 57 -11.59 -9.39 1.38
N GLU A 58 -11.04 -10.45 0.80
CA GLU A 58 -9.64 -10.48 0.33
C GLU A 58 -9.40 -9.49 -0.80
N ALA A 59 -10.31 -9.40 -1.78
CA ALA A 59 -10.23 -8.44 -2.87
C ALA A 59 -10.28 -6.99 -2.37
N LEU A 60 -11.25 -6.66 -1.54
CA LEU A 60 -11.49 -5.30 -1.06
C LEU A 60 -10.36 -4.79 -0.16
N HIS A 61 -9.89 -5.59 0.82
CA HIS A 61 -8.84 -5.12 1.72
C HIS A 61 -7.53 -4.83 0.98
N SER A 62 -7.23 -5.61 -0.03
CA SER A 62 -6.01 -5.44 -0.82
C SER A 62 -6.09 -4.26 -1.78
N GLN A 63 -7.24 -4.03 -2.41
CA GLN A 63 -7.43 -2.94 -3.36
C GLN A 63 -7.51 -1.58 -2.67
N VAL A 64 -8.18 -1.50 -1.50
CA VAL A 64 -8.18 -0.30 -0.65
C VAL A 64 -6.78 -0.03 -0.09
N GLY A 65 -6.09 -1.07 0.35
CA GLY A 65 -4.70 -0.97 0.80
C GLY A 65 -3.74 -0.48 -0.29
N LEU A 66 -3.94 -0.93 -1.54
CA LEU A 66 -3.19 -0.46 -2.70
C LEU A 66 -3.48 1.02 -2.99
N LEU A 67 -4.75 1.43 -2.95
CA LEU A 67 -5.17 2.81 -3.16
C LEU A 67 -4.56 3.76 -2.11
N ALA A 68 -4.34 3.29 -0.88
CA ALA A 68 -3.70 4.03 0.20
C ALA A 68 -2.23 4.39 -0.08
N GLY A 69 -1.59 3.71 -1.02
CA GLY A 69 -0.16 3.92 -1.26
C GLY A 69 0.25 3.65 -2.70
N ILE A 70 -0.46 4.26 -3.63
CA ILE A 70 -0.15 4.15 -5.05
C ILE A 70 1.30 4.54 -5.28
N GLY A 71 2.03 3.64 -5.91
CA GLY A 71 3.36 3.80 -6.40
C GLY A 71 4.49 3.96 -5.37
N ALA A 72 5.49 4.71 -5.74
CA ALA A 72 6.63 5.01 -4.88
C ALA A 72 6.24 5.98 -3.76
N GLU A 73 6.88 5.87 -2.60
CA GLU A 73 6.67 6.79 -1.48
C GLU A 73 6.95 8.26 -1.85
N ILE A 74 7.87 8.48 -2.80
CA ILE A 74 8.08 9.77 -3.44
C ILE A 74 7.93 9.56 -4.94
N PRO A 75 6.81 9.96 -5.54
CA PRO A 75 6.58 9.78 -6.96
C PRO A 75 7.64 10.46 -7.83
N GLY A 76 8.06 9.77 -8.88
CA GLY A 76 8.95 10.30 -9.89
C GLY A 76 10.41 10.40 -9.49
N THR A 77 10.85 9.82 -8.34
CA THR A 77 12.27 9.80 -7.99
C THR A 77 12.69 8.59 -7.18
N ALA A 78 13.84 8.03 -7.48
CA ALA A 78 14.52 7.03 -6.67
C ALA A 78 15.51 7.66 -5.67
N THR A 79 15.79 8.94 -5.76
CA THR A 79 16.77 9.63 -4.92
C THR A 79 16.14 10.17 -3.65
N THR A 80 16.79 9.96 -2.50
CA THR A 80 16.41 10.55 -1.22
C THR A 80 16.67 12.06 -1.19
N LEU A 81 15.88 12.81 -0.40
CA LEU A 81 16.05 14.27 -0.29
C LEU A 81 17.38 14.65 0.37
N GLY A 82 17.76 13.92 1.42
CA GLY A 82 18.93 14.28 2.22
C GLY A 82 18.75 15.57 3.03
N THR A 83 19.86 16.16 3.47
CA THR A 83 19.87 17.41 4.25
C THR A 83 20.31 18.61 3.40
N ARG A 84 20.02 19.83 3.89
CA ARG A 84 20.55 21.07 3.31
C ARG A 84 22.03 21.27 3.66
N VAL A 85 22.69 22.09 2.88
CA VAL A 85 23.99 22.65 3.25
C VAL A 85 23.86 23.37 4.58
N GLY A 86 24.60 22.93 5.60
CA GLY A 86 24.47 23.44 6.97
C GLY A 86 23.72 22.49 7.93
N GLY A 87 23.27 21.30 7.45
CA GLY A 87 22.75 20.21 8.30
C GLY A 87 21.27 20.26 8.62
N GLY A 88 20.51 21.21 8.07
CA GLY A 88 19.04 21.24 8.24
C GLY A 88 18.33 20.21 7.33
N PRO A 89 17.15 19.70 7.72
CA PRO A 89 16.37 18.80 6.87
C PRO A 89 15.91 19.50 5.60
N ARG A 90 15.94 18.81 4.45
CA ARG A 90 15.15 19.20 3.29
C ARG A 90 13.72 18.72 3.48
N ILE A 91 12.78 19.57 3.13
CA ILE A 91 11.36 19.24 3.26
C ILE A 91 10.75 19.28 1.86
N GLY A 92 10.04 18.24 1.51
CA GLY A 92 9.25 18.11 0.30
C GLY A 92 7.78 17.99 0.63
N PHE A 93 6.93 18.64 -0.17
CA PHE A 93 5.49 18.51 -0.13
C PHE A 93 5.02 17.99 -1.47
N SER A 94 4.07 17.07 -1.46
CA SER A 94 3.42 16.66 -2.70
C SER A 94 1.93 16.47 -2.50
N VAL A 95 1.18 16.77 -3.56
CA VAL A 95 -0.24 16.44 -3.68
C VAL A 95 -0.38 15.53 -4.89
N GLY A 96 -1.14 14.48 -4.77
CA GLY A 96 -1.34 13.50 -5.83
C GLY A 96 -2.79 13.06 -5.94
N PHE A 97 -3.11 12.58 -7.13
CA PHE A 97 -4.33 11.87 -7.45
C PHE A 97 -3.97 10.45 -7.85
N GLY A 98 -4.67 9.48 -7.30
CA GLY A 98 -4.46 8.08 -7.59
C GLY A 98 -5.73 7.38 -8.03
N PHE A 99 -5.59 6.29 -8.78
CA PHE A 99 -6.70 5.44 -9.18
C PHE A 99 -6.31 3.96 -9.15
N VAL A 100 -7.29 3.11 -8.84
CA VAL A 100 -7.19 1.65 -8.86
C VAL A 100 -8.41 1.10 -9.58
N LYS A 101 -8.22 0.16 -10.49
CA LYS A 101 -9.31 -0.62 -11.06
C LYS A 101 -9.70 -1.70 -10.04
N MET A 102 -10.81 -1.50 -9.36
CA MET A 102 -11.34 -2.46 -8.38
C MET A 102 -12.18 -3.52 -9.08
N SER A 103 -12.14 -4.75 -8.54
CA SER A 103 -12.87 -5.90 -9.03
C SER A 103 -13.09 -6.85 -7.86
N PHE A 104 -14.32 -7.30 -7.65
CA PHE A 104 -14.71 -8.17 -6.53
C PHE A 104 -16.02 -8.93 -6.84
N PRO A 105 -16.35 -10.03 -6.11
CA PRO A 105 -17.62 -10.71 -6.27
C PRO A 105 -18.81 -9.81 -5.94
N ASP A 106 -19.83 -9.80 -6.80
CA ASP A 106 -21.09 -9.07 -6.57
C ASP A 106 -21.98 -9.86 -5.62
N LEU A 107 -22.04 -9.44 -4.35
CA LEU A 107 -22.91 -10.06 -3.35
C LEU A 107 -24.41 -9.72 -3.54
N ALA A 108 -24.75 -8.75 -4.38
CA ALA A 108 -26.13 -8.43 -4.71
C ALA A 108 -26.73 -9.41 -5.74
N ASP A 109 -25.88 -10.11 -6.51
CA ASP A 109 -26.34 -11.14 -7.44
C ASP A 109 -26.95 -12.32 -6.66
N PRO A 110 -28.21 -12.71 -6.91
CA PRO A 110 -28.86 -13.84 -6.22
C PRO A 110 -28.12 -15.17 -6.39
N LEU A 111 -27.36 -15.33 -7.47
CA LEU A 111 -26.55 -16.52 -7.73
C LEU A 111 -25.12 -16.34 -7.24
N VAL A 112 -24.73 -15.11 -6.89
CA VAL A 112 -23.38 -14.73 -6.44
C VAL A 112 -22.30 -15.20 -7.45
N THR A 113 -22.57 -15.04 -8.74
CA THR A 113 -21.65 -15.48 -9.81
C THR A 113 -21.03 -14.29 -10.55
N ARG A 114 -21.62 -13.10 -10.42
CA ARG A 114 -21.19 -11.90 -11.14
C ARG A 114 -19.97 -11.26 -10.50
N GLU A 115 -19.23 -10.59 -11.33
CA GLU A 115 -18.17 -9.66 -10.92
C GLU A 115 -18.73 -8.23 -10.88
N ALA A 116 -18.52 -7.54 -9.77
CA ALA A 116 -18.65 -6.10 -9.66
C ALA A 116 -17.28 -5.47 -9.96
N GLY A 117 -17.25 -4.42 -10.76
CA GLY A 117 -16.01 -3.73 -11.12
C GLY A 117 -16.22 -2.24 -11.24
N ALA A 118 -15.31 -1.47 -10.67
CA ALA A 118 -15.36 -0.02 -10.70
C ALA A 118 -13.97 0.61 -10.58
N MET A 119 -13.88 1.90 -10.88
CA MET A 119 -12.70 2.70 -10.62
C MET A 119 -12.83 3.37 -9.25
N ALA A 120 -11.89 3.08 -8.36
CA ALA A 120 -11.70 3.87 -7.15
C ALA A 120 -10.62 4.92 -7.37
N SER A 121 -10.75 6.06 -6.72
CA SER A 121 -9.78 7.14 -6.81
C SER A 121 -9.41 7.68 -5.44
N SER A 122 -8.27 8.37 -5.36
CA SER A 122 -7.80 9.00 -4.12
C SER A 122 -7.14 10.34 -4.39
N VAL A 123 -7.28 11.26 -3.43
CA VAL A 123 -6.46 12.45 -3.32
C VAL A 123 -5.51 12.26 -2.14
N GLN A 124 -4.22 12.53 -2.36
CA GLN A 124 -3.18 12.25 -1.38
C GLN A 124 -2.33 13.49 -1.14
N GLY A 125 -2.08 13.80 0.13
CA GLY A 125 -1.11 14.79 0.57
C GLY A 125 0.07 14.13 1.27
N ARG A 126 1.31 14.48 0.92
CA ARG A 126 2.53 13.94 1.53
C ARG A 126 3.46 15.03 1.99
N VAL A 127 4.15 14.73 3.08
CA VAL A 127 5.28 15.51 3.60
C VAL A 127 6.46 14.56 3.72
N VAL A 128 7.59 14.97 3.18
CA VAL A 128 8.85 14.22 3.23
C VAL A 128 9.90 15.08 3.90
N ALA A 129 10.63 14.53 4.85
CA ALA A 129 11.76 15.17 5.50
C ALA A 129 13.03 14.33 5.32
N GLY A 130 14.04 14.91 4.69
CA GLY A 130 15.37 14.31 4.60
C GLY A 130 16.14 14.51 5.90
N ILE A 131 16.32 13.43 6.65
CA ILE A 131 16.90 13.45 8.00
C ILE A 131 18.42 13.30 7.96
N PHE A 132 18.92 12.48 7.02
CA PHE A 132 20.32 12.18 6.91
C PHE A 132 20.77 12.12 5.44
N GLU A 133 21.88 12.79 5.12
CA GLU A 133 22.39 12.87 3.75
C GLU A 133 23.08 11.58 3.29
N GLY A 134 23.50 10.75 4.21
CA GLY A 134 24.28 9.54 3.92
C GLY A 134 25.77 9.82 3.80
N PHE A 135 26.49 8.76 3.51
CA PHE A 135 27.95 8.78 3.35
C PHE A 135 28.35 8.90 1.88
N ARG A 136 29.51 9.48 1.62
CA ARG A 136 30.16 9.44 0.30
C ARG A 136 31.03 8.21 0.22
N LEU A 137 30.75 7.32 -0.72
CA LEU A 137 31.56 6.13 -0.99
C LEU A 137 32.76 6.45 -1.88
N MET A 138 32.57 7.38 -2.85
CA MET A 138 33.57 7.85 -3.78
C MET A 138 33.32 9.34 -4.05
N PRO A 139 34.30 10.08 -4.65
CA PRO A 139 34.13 11.51 -4.93
C PRO A 139 32.85 11.84 -5.72
N THR A 140 32.39 10.93 -6.59
CA THR A 140 31.23 11.09 -7.46
C THR A 140 30.00 10.26 -7.03
N VAL A 141 30.13 9.42 -5.98
CA VAL A 141 29.07 8.52 -5.51
C VAL A 141 28.77 8.80 -4.04
N GLY A 142 27.64 9.42 -3.76
CA GLY A 142 27.19 9.79 -2.43
C GLY A 142 25.82 9.23 -2.09
N GLY A 143 25.31 9.61 -0.91
CA GLY A 143 23.97 9.26 -0.44
C GLY A 143 23.83 7.83 0.05
N PHE A 144 24.93 7.13 0.30
CA PHE A 144 24.89 5.79 0.90
C PHE A 144 24.32 5.87 2.33
N LEU A 145 23.26 5.10 2.60
CA LEU A 145 22.50 5.12 3.84
C LEU A 145 21.82 6.48 4.16
N SER A 146 21.55 7.30 3.14
CA SER A 146 20.73 8.51 3.35
C SER A 146 19.32 8.12 3.80
N LEU A 147 18.65 8.96 4.60
CA LEU A 147 17.39 8.62 5.24
C LEU A 147 16.37 9.75 5.07
N ASP A 148 15.19 9.38 4.59
CA ASP A 148 14.00 10.22 4.56
C ASP A 148 12.91 9.62 5.45
N VAL A 149 12.13 10.49 6.12
CA VAL A 149 10.89 10.16 6.83
C VAL A 149 9.74 10.76 6.06
N ILE A 150 8.66 10.01 5.91
CA ILE A 150 7.51 10.37 5.08
C ILE A 150 6.25 10.20 5.90
N GLY A 151 5.39 11.24 5.87
CA GLY A 151 4.02 11.20 6.35
C GLY A 151 3.05 11.43 5.19
N GLN A 152 1.95 10.71 5.13
CA GLN A 152 0.92 10.87 4.10
C GLN A 152 -0.47 10.78 4.70
N GLY A 153 -1.37 11.64 4.21
CA GLY A 153 -2.82 11.53 4.38
C GLY A 153 -3.48 11.35 3.03
N SER A 154 -4.51 10.51 2.98
CA SER A 154 -5.26 10.22 1.74
C SER A 154 -6.76 10.27 2.02
N LEU A 155 -7.52 10.72 1.02
CA LEU A 155 -8.97 10.67 0.97
C LEU A 155 -9.36 9.81 -0.22
N PHE A 156 -10.17 8.78 0.00
CA PHE A 156 -10.61 7.84 -1.04
C PHE A 156 -12.03 8.15 -1.47
N PHE A 157 -12.28 7.98 -2.75
CA PHE A 157 -13.60 8.03 -3.38
C PHE A 157 -13.86 6.66 -3.97
N LEU A 158 -14.70 5.91 -3.29
CA LEU A 158 -15.05 4.53 -3.64
C LEU A 158 -16.37 4.48 -4.41
N PRO A 159 -16.66 3.42 -5.16
CA PRO A 159 -17.85 3.29 -5.98
C PRO A 159 -19.08 2.96 -5.12
N GLU A 160 -19.84 3.99 -4.73
CA GLU A 160 -21.09 3.83 -3.97
C GLU A 160 -22.15 3.02 -4.69
N ASN A 161 -22.25 3.17 -6.00
CA ASN A 161 -23.18 2.43 -6.83
C ASN A 161 -22.98 0.91 -6.73
N GLU A 162 -21.80 0.46 -6.33
CA GLU A 162 -21.49 -0.94 -6.06
C GLU A 162 -21.65 -1.32 -4.57
N GLY A 163 -22.21 -0.43 -3.76
CA GLY A 163 -22.49 -0.70 -2.34
C GLY A 163 -21.31 -0.55 -1.39
N ILE A 164 -20.22 0.11 -1.81
CA ILE A 164 -19.05 0.38 -0.97
C ILE A 164 -19.23 1.74 -0.28
N SER A 165 -18.77 1.86 0.98
CA SER A 165 -18.80 3.13 1.73
C SER A 165 -18.10 4.25 0.96
N GLN A 166 -18.70 5.44 0.95
CA GLN A 166 -18.42 6.52 0.02
C GLN A 166 -17.03 7.14 0.10
N ALA A 167 -16.62 7.54 1.27
CA ALA A 167 -15.37 8.25 1.47
C ALA A 167 -14.65 7.73 2.70
N LEU A 168 -13.41 7.32 2.51
CA LEU A 168 -12.55 6.83 3.55
C LEU A 168 -11.29 7.67 3.64
N HIS A 169 -10.76 7.79 4.84
CA HIS A 169 -9.45 8.40 5.07
C HIS A 169 -8.39 7.31 5.25
N SER A 170 -7.15 7.69 5.03
CA SER A 170 -6.01 6.84 5.36
C SER A 170 -4.85 7.70 5.79
N TYR A 171 -4.12 7.22 6.78
CA TYR A 171 -2.86 7.81 7.20
C TYR A 171 -1.74 6.80 6.99
N SER A 172 -0.57 7.29 6.63
CA SER A 172 0.59 6.43 6.51
C SER A 172 1.87 7.11 7.00
N ALA A 173 2.80 6.28 7.44
CA ALA A 173 4.16 6.67 7.76
C ALA A 173 5.13 5.75 7.05
N ALA A 174 6.22 6.30 6.52
CA ALA A 174 7.24 5.52 5.84
C ALA A 174 8.65 6.01 6.17
N LEU A 175 9.60 5.08 6.07
CA LEU A 175 11.04 5.34 6.08
C LEU A 175 11.59 4.93 4.72
N ARG A 176 12.44 5.78 4.15
CA ARG A 176 13.11 5.52 2.89
C ARG A 176 14.61 5.65 3.07
N LEU A 177 15.33 4.58 2.75
CA LEU A 177 16.78 4.49 2.81
C LEU A 177 17.36 4.56 1.41
N GLY A 178 18.24 5.54 1.16
CA GLY A 178 19.02 5.61 -0.07
C GLY A 178 20.21 4.66 -0.04
N ILE A 179 20.26 3.78 -1.02
CA ILE A 179 21.44 2.91 -1.23
C ILE A 179 22.48 3.64 -2.05
N LEU A 180 22.03 4.33 -3.11
CA LEU A 180 22.86 5.18 -3.96
C LEU A 180 22.07 6.43 -4.31
N ARG A 181 22.74 7.60 -4.19
CA ARG A 181 22.21 8.83 -4.78
C ARG A 181 22.55 8.86 -6.26
N GLU A 182 21.62 9.31 -7.04
CA GLU A 182 21.85 9.52 -8.44
C GLU A 182 23.03 10.46 -8.71
N GLY A 183 23.86 10.08 -9.66
CA GLY A 183 24.95 10.86 -10.20
C GLY A 183 24.93 10.84 -11.72
N PHE A 184 25.91 11.46 -12.36
CA PHE A 184 25.96 11.51 -13.84
C PHE A 184 25.96 10.11 -14.48
N THR A 185 26.70 9.17 -13.93
CA THR A 185 26.87 7.81 -14.46
C THR A 185 26.09 6.74 -13.70
N VAL A 186 25.69 7.02 -12.46
CA VAL A 186 25.10 6.03 -11.53
C VAL A 186 23.64 6.33 -11.33
N PRO A 187 22.72 5.34 -11.42
CA PRO A 187 21.32 5.53 -11.09
C PRO A 187 21.12 5.74 -9.58
N GLY A 188 20.04 6.41 -9.20
CA GLY A 188 19.56 6.45 -7.85
C GLY A 188 18.95 5.09 -7.48
N ILE A 189 19.22 4.60 -6.25
CA ILE A 189 18.64 3.38 -5.72
C ILE A 189 18.20 3.64 -4.30
N SER A 190 16.96 3.28 -3.97
CA SER A 190 16.43 3.36 -2.62
C SER A 190 15.55 2.17 -2.27
N VAL A 191 15.45 1.90 -0.97
CA VAL A 191 14.48 0.96 -0.40
C VAL A 191 13.63 1.68 0.62
N SER A 192 12.40 1.24 0.79
CA SER A 192 11.48 1.86 1.74
C SER A 192 10.63 0.83 2.45
N VAL A 193 10.15 1.22 3.63
CA VAL A 193 9.13 0.52 4.38
C VAL A 193 8.06 1.53 4.78
N ALA A 194 6.80 1.16 4.56
CA ALA A 194 5.64 1.99 4.91
C ALA A 194 4.62 1.18 5.70
N LYS A 195 3.97 1.85 6.66
CA LYS A 195 2.74 1.37 7.29
C LYS A 195 1.60 2.31 6.94
N ARG A 196 0.45 1.74 6.54
CA ARG A 196 -0.74 2.46 6.13
C ARG A 196 -1.92 1.97 6.93
N PHE A 197 -2.79 2.90 7.30
CA PHE A 197 -3.95 2.70 8.15
C PHE A 197 -5.18 3.34 7.46
N PRO A 198 -5.78 2.66 6.47
CA PRO A 198 -7.09 3.06 5.95
C PRO A 198 -8.15 2.93 7.05
N ASP A 199 -9.19 3.77 6.98
CA ASP A 199 -10.37 3.66 7.82
C ASP A 199 -11.12 2.35 7.54
N ASP A 200 -12.02 2.00 8.45
CA ASP A 200 -12.87 0.83 8.30
C ASP A 200 -13.78 0.97 7.08
N LEU A 201 -13.90 -0.10 6.32
CA LEU A 201 -14.66 -0.21 5.09
C LEU A 201 -15.88 -1.11 5.32
N GLU A 202 -17.03 -0.68 4.82
CA GLU A 202 -18.21 -1.52 4.72
C GLU A 202 -18.62 -1.73 3.26
N TYR A 203 -18.90 -2.97 2.92
CA TYR A 203 -19.47 -3.36 1.64
C TYR A 203 -20.85 -3.95 1.87
N LEU A 204 -21.84 -3.23 1.36
CA LEU A 204 -23.25 -3.56 1.38
C LEU A 204 -23.68 -3.79 -0.05
N GLY A 205 -23.79 -5.01 -0.50
CA GLY A 205 -24.41 -5.27 -1.80
C GLY A 205 -25.85 -4.76 -1.79
N THR A 206 -26.28 -4.04 -2.80
CA THR A 206 -27.63 -3.46 -2.92
C THR A 206 -28.68 -4.58 -2.96
N GLY A 207 -29.54 -4.68 -1.94
CA GLY A 207 -30.47 -5.79 -1.77
C GLY A 207 -29.81 -7.10 -1.32
N SER A 208 -28.66 -6.99 -0.75
CA SER A 208 -27.66 -8.03 -0.51
C SER A 208 -28.05 -9.07 0.53
N PRO A 209 -27.69 -10.34 0.30
CA PRO A 209 -27.68 -11.36 1.32
C PRO A 209 -26.60 -11.19 2.40
N GLY A 210 -25.76 -10.11 2.35
CA GLY A 210 -24.69 -9.95 3.33
C GLY A 210 -24.01 -8.60 3.38
N VAL A 211 -23.28 -8.38 4.48
CA VAL A 211 -22.43 -7.22 4.75
C VAL A 211 -21.01 -7.70 5.03
N ILE A 212 -20.03 -7.05 4.45
CA ILE A 212 -18.61 -7.24 4.77
C ILE A 212 -18.10 -5.97 5.43
N SER A 213 -17.58 -6.07 6.66
CA SER A 213 -16.88 -4.97 7.32
C SER A 213 -15.41 -5.32 7.47
N LEU A 214 -14.53 -4.39 7.12
CA LEU A 214 -13.08 -4.57 7.05
C LEU A 214 -12.35 -3.43 7.76
N ALA A 215 -11.32 -3.76 8.54
CA ALA A 215 -10.37 -2.82 9.14
C ALA A 215 -8.96 -3.05 8.59
N PRO A 216 -8.63 -2.52 7.38
CA PRO A 216 -7.39 -2.87 6.70
C PRO A 216 -6.16 -2.18 7.30
N LYS A 217 -5.05 -2.91 7.39
CA LYS A 217 -3.72 -2.43 7.75
C LYS A 217 -2.74 -2.97 6.73
N VAL A 218 -1.85 -2.12 6.23
CA VAL A 218 -0.89 -2.50 5.19
C VAL A 218 0.53 -2.24 5.63
N THR A 219 1.41 -3.22 5.42
CA THR A 219 2.86 -3.03 5.51
C THR A 219 3.43 -3.21 4.11
N ALA A 220 4.12 -2.20 3.60
CA ALA A 220 4.70 -2.21 2.27
C ALA A 220 6.22 -2.10 2.33
N TYR A 221 6.91 -2.94 1.58
CA TYR A 221 8.35 -2.89 1.35
C TYR A 221 8.58 -2.63 -0.13
N ARG A 222 9.43 -1.68 -0.48
CA ARG A 222 9.68 -1.31 -1.88
C ARG A 222 11.14 -1.08 -2.16
N ALA A 223 11.56 -1.44 -3.37
CA ALA A 223 12.84 -1.09 -3.95
C ALA A 223 12.60 -0.29 -5.23
N THR A 224 13.30 0.82 -5.36
CA THR A 224 13.14 1.74 -6.50
C THR A 224 14.50 2.08 -7.09
N VAL A 225 14.60 2.06 -8.40
CA VAL A 225 15.74 2.52 -9.18
C VAL A 225 15.29 3.62 -10.12
N GLY A 226 16.08 4.66 -10.31
CA GLY A 226 15.73 5.77 -11.20
C GLY A 226 16.95 6.48 -11.77
N LYS A 227 16.72 7.18 -12.87
CA LYS A 227 17.74 7.92 -13.59
C LYS A 227 17.15 9.13 -14.30
N ASP A 228 17.83 10.27 -14.14
CA ASP A 228 17.57 11.46 -14.94
C ASP A 228 18.16 11.27 -16.34
N ILE A 229 17.29 11.38 -17.32
CA ILE A 229 17.66 11.36 -18.72
C ILE A 229 17.13 12.63 -19.36
N TYR A 230 18.01 13.59 -19.60
CA TYR A 230 17.68 14.96 -20.06
C TYR A 230 16.79 15.69 -19.03
N ALA A 231 15.55 16.02 -19.41
CA ALA A 231 14.60 16.78 -18.59
C ALA A 231 13.59 15.86 -17.88
N ILE A 232 13.68 14.54 -18.05
CA ILE A 232 12.75 13.58 -17.50
C ILE A 232 13.50 12.63 -16.58
N GLU A 233 13.05 12.54 -15.34
CA GLU A 233 13.47 11.53 -14.39
C GLU A 233 12.57 10.29 -14.59
N TRP A 234 13.20 9.15 -14.86
CA TRP A 234 12.53 7.85 -14.97
C TRP A 234 12.80 7.04 -13.74
N SER A 235 11.80 6.41 -13.18
CA SER A 235 12.01 5.44 -12.13
C SER A 235 11.14 4.20 -12.30
N ALA A 236 11.64 3.08 -11.80
CA ALA A 236 10.92 1.82 -11.77
C ALA A 236 11.16 1.13 -10.43
N GLY A 237 10.23 0.32 -9.99
CA GLY A 237 10.36 -0.38 -8.72
C GLY A 237 9.54 -1.65 -8.64
N ILE A 238 9.91 -2.42 -7.64
CA ILE A 238 9.18 -3.60 -7.19
C ILE A 238 8.84 -3.42 -5.71
N GLY A 239 7.67 -3.90 -5.31
CA GLY A 239 7.24 -3.88 -3.93
C GLY A 239 6.65 -5.21 -3.50
N PHE A 240 6.72 -5.47 -2.20
CA PHE A 240 6.01 -6.53 -1.52
C PHE A 240 5.07 -5.87 -0.51
N GLU A 241 3.78 -6.15 -0.61
CA GLU A 241 2.77 -5.60 0.28
C GLU A 241 2.07 -6.73 1.04
N GLU A 242 2.01 -6.55 2.34
CA GLU A 242 1.32 -7.42 3.29
C GLU A 242 0.08 -6.70 3.80
N TYR A 243 -1.08 -7.32 3.65
CA TYR A 243 -2.38 -6.83 4.06
C TYR A 243 -2.90 -7.65 5.22
N VAL A 244 -3.33 -7.00 6.28
CA VAL A 244 -3.98 -7.62 7.43
C VAL A 244 -5.27 -6.85 7.72
N SER A 245 -6.39 -7.54 7.83
CA SER A 245 -7.68 -6.92 8.15
C SER A 245 -8.43 -7.74 9.18
N ASP A 246 -9.01 -7.08 10.15
CA ASP A 246 -10.06 -7.66 10.96
C ASP A 246 -11.35 -7.62 10.14
N VAL A 247 -11.96 -8.77 9.88
CA VAL A 247 -13.12 -8.92 9.00
C VAL A 247 -14.32 -9.40 9.80
N THR A 248 -15.47 -8.80 9.53
CA THR A 248 -16.78 -9.27 9.98
C THR A 248 -17.63 -9.53 8.74
N LEU A 249 -18.13 -10.75 8.63
CA LEU A 249 -19.14 -11.16 7.64
C LEU A 249 -20.49 -11.33 8.35
N ASP A 250 -21.51 -10.63 7.86
CA ASP A 250 -22.90 -10.82 8.24
C ASP A 250 -23.67 -11.23 6.99
N VAL A 251 -23.93 -12.52 6.80
CA VAL A 251 -24.59 -13.05 5.60
C VAL A 251 -25.89 -13.75 5.95
N LEU A 252 -26.86 -13.74 5.03
CA LEU A 252 -28.11 -14.47 5.22
C LEU A 252 -27.84 -15.96 5.45
N LYS A 253 -28.56 -16.53 6.41
CA LYS A 253 -28.51 -17.96 6.65
C LYS A 253 -29.09 -18.74 5.47
N SER A 254 -28.72 -20.01 5.39
CA SER A 254 -29.26 -20.93 4.39
C SER A 254 -30.78 -20.97 4.39
N ARG A 255 -31.39 -21.31 3.23
CA ARG A 255 -32.85 -21.33 3.03
C ARG A 255 -33.57 -22.04 4.16
N GLY A 256 -34.62 -21.38 4.70
CA GLY A 256 -35.48 -21.90 5.75
C GLY A 256 -35.08 -21.56 7.18
N VAL A 257 -34.00 -20.79 7.35
CA VAL A 257 -33.55 -20.29 8.66
C VAL A 257 -33.51 -18.77 8.63
N ASP A 258 -34.32 -18.11 9.45
CA ASP A 258 -34.33 -16.65 9.55
C ASP A 258 -33.05 -16.11 10.23
N GLY A 259 -32.61 -14.92 9.80
CA GLY A 259 -31.52 -14.17 10.40
C GLY A 259 -30.19 -14.28 9.64
N TYR A 260 -29.16 -13.67 10.23
CA TYR A 260 -27.81 -13.60 9.65
C TYR A 260 -26.88 -14.58 10.35
N ALA A 261 -25.96 -15.13 9.56
CA ALA A 261 -24.79 -15.85 10.04
C ALA A 261 -23.65 -14.85 10.17
N ARG A 262 -23.10 -14.74 11.39
CA ARG A 262 -21.97 -13.84 11.65
C ARG A 262 -20.69 -14.65 11.77
N ALA A 263 -19.68 -14.27 10.99
CA ALA A 263 -18.32 -14.79 11.11
C ALA A 263 -17.34 -13.62 11.26
N THR A 264 -16.39 -13.73 12.17
CA THR A 264 -15.36 -12.73 12.41
C THR A 264 -14.00 -13.38 12.47
N GLY A 265 -12.99 -12.69 11.97
CA GLY A 265 -11.61 -13.13 12.09
C GLY A 265 -10.65 -12.25 11.30
N PRO A 266 -9.35 -12.27 11.67
CA PRO A 266 -8.33 -11.58 10.90
C PRO A 266 -8.02 -12.35 9.62
N ILE A 267 -8.02 -11.67 8.47
CA ILE A 267 -7.47 -12.22 7.22
C ILE A 267 -6.12 -11.59 6.92
N ARG A 268 -5.27 -12.36 6.27
CA ARG A 268 -3.95 -11.91 5.80
C ARG A 268 -3.73 -12.38 4.37
N SER A 269 -3.25 -11.47 3.54
CA SER A 269 -2.76 -11.78 2.21
C SER A 269 -1.53 -10.92 1.89
N ASP A 270 -0.76 -11.34 0.92
CA ASP A 270 0.40 -10.63 0.43
C ASP A 270 0.47 -10.72 -1.08
N ARG A 271 1.14 -9.76 -1.70
CA ARG A 271 1.37 -9.75 -3.14
C ARG A 271 2.57 -8.91 -3.55
N LEU A 272 3.07 -9.17 -4.74
CA LEU A 272 4.06 -8.35 -5.40
C LEU A 272 3.38 -7.24 -6.20
N ILE A 273 4.03 -6.08 -6.25
CA ILE A 273 3.66 -4.97 -7.09
C ILE A 273 4.85 -4.52 -7.94
N TYR A 274 4.56 -4.07 -9.15
CA TYR A 274 5.52 -3.50 -10.08
C TYR A 274 5.03 -2.12 -10.47
N PHE A 275 5.92 -1.14 -10.50
CA PHE A 275 5.54 0.21 -10.89
C PHE A 275 6.65 0.91 -11.66
N GLY A 276 6.25 1.86 -12.48
CA GLY A 276 7.13 2.77 -13.18
C GLY A 276 6.58 4.17 -13.14
N SER A 277 7.47 5.15 -13.11
CA SER A 277 7.09 6.55 -13.13
C SER A 277 8.02 7.39 -13.99
N ALA A 278 7.46 8.47 -14.50
CA ALA A 278 8.19 9.51 -15.20
C ALA A 278 7.87 10.85 -14.56
N SER A 279 8.88 11.68 -14.34
CA SER A 279 8.67 13.01 -13.81
C SER A 279 9.47 14.06 -14.54
N THR A 280 8.98 15.31 -14.51
CA THR A 280 9.68 16.46 -15.08
C THR A 280 9.54 17.66 -14.17
N THR A 281 10.59 18.49 -14.14
CA THR A 281 10.57 19.71 -13.36
C THR A 281 10.10 20.88 -14.23
N ILE A 282 9.03 21.53 -13.80
CA ILE A 282 8.45 22.70 -14.46
C ILE A 282 8.87 23.96 -13.68
N GLY A 283 9.59 24.84 -14.35
CA GLY A 283 10.21 26.00 -13.70
C GLY A 283 11.33 25.59 -12.75
N ILE A 284 11.35 26.14 -11.53
CA ILE A 284 12.47 25.94 -10.58
C ILE A 284 12.10 24.99 -9.44
N LEU A 285 10.80 24.88 -9.10
CA LEU A 285 10.38 24.24 -7.85
C LEU A 285 9.33 23.14 -8.03
N LEU A 286 8.58 23.15 -9.14
CA LEU A 286 7.48 22.23 -9.36
C LEU A 286 7.97 21.00 -10.11
N ASN A 287 7.76 19.82 -9.54
CA ASN A 287 7.98 18.54 -10.21
C ASN A 287 6.63 17.86 -10.44
N LEU A 288 6.34 17.54 -11.69
CA LEU A 288 5.15 16.78 -12.09
C LEU A 288 5.55 15.34 -12.34
N ALA A 289 4.88 14.39 -11.70
CA ALA A 289 5.16 12.97 -11.85
C ALA A 289 3.90 12.21 -12.25
N LEU A 290 4.04 11.31 -13.22
CA LEU A 290 3.06 10.31 -13.64
C LEU A 290 3.58 8.93 -13.25
N GLU A 291 2.70 8.10 -12.73
CA GLU A 291 3.03 6.74 -12.30
C GLU A 291 1.99 5.75 -12.78
N VAL A 292 2.43 4.55 -13.13
CA VAL A 292 1.59 3.41 -13.47
C VAL A 292 2.20 2.14 -12.89
N GLY A 293 1.35 1.21 -12.47
CA GLY A 293 1.81 -0.03 -11.90
C GLY A 293 0.77 -1.14 -12.00
N TRP A 294 1.25 -2.31 -11.65
CA TRP A 294 0.50 -3.55 -11.65
C TRP A 294 0.76 -4.30 -10.35
N ALA A 295 -0.31 -4.72 -9.69
CA ALA A 295 -0.26 -5.59 -8.52
C ALA A 295 -0.67 -7.00 -8.94
N GLU A 296 0.07 -8.02 -8.52
CA GLU A 296 -0.27 -9.42 -8.79
C GLU A 296 -1.61 -9.79 -8.14
N GLY A 297 -2.28 -10.77 -8.69
CA GLY A 297 -3.47 -11.39 -8.10
C GLY A 297 -3.10 -12.33 -6.95
N PHE A 298 -4.11 -12.89 -6.30
CA PHE A 298 -3.93 -13.85 -5.22
C PHE A 298 -4.02 -15.29 -5.71
N GLU A 299 -3.35 -16.20 -5.02
CA GLU A 299 -3.50 -17.62 -5.33
C GLU A 299 -4.94 -18.06 -5.02
N ARG A 300 -5.53 -18.79 -5.96
CA ARG A 300 -6.88 -19.33 -5.79
C ARG A 300 -6.86 -20.44 -4.74
N SER A 301 -7.25 -20.10 -3.52
CA SER A 301 -7.26 -21.04 -2.38
C SER A 301 -8.62 -21.72 -2.16
N MET A 302 -9.69 -21.26 -2.83
CA MET A 302 -11.06 -21.75 -2.65
C MET A 302 -11.66 -22.24 -3.97
N ASN A 303 -12.66 -23.13 -3.87
CA ASN A 303 -13.39 -23.61 -5.03
C ASN A 303 -14.48 -22.57 -5.40
N TRP A 304 -14.09 -21.66 -6.29
CA TRP A 304 -14.89 -20.54 -6.78
C TRP A 304 -15.19 -20.70 -8.27
N ASP A 305 -16.48 -20.64 -8.64
CA ASP A 305 -16.98 -20.78 -10.00
C ASP A 305 -17.59 -19.48 -10.59
N GLY A 306 -17.45 -18.35 -9.88
CA GLY A 306 -17.93 -17.04 -10.32
C GLY A 306 -17.03 -16.38 -11.36
N GLN A 307 -17.50 -15.26 -11.95
CA GLN A 307 -16.79 -14.50 -12.99
C GLN A 307 -15.55 -13.76 -12.48
N TYR A 308 -15.56 -13.32 -11.21
CA TYR A 308 -14.39 -12.69 -10.60
C TYR A 308 -13.24 -13.69 -10.51
N ASP A 309 -12.07 -13.32 -11.01
CA ASP A 309 -10.86 -14.14 -10.92
C ASP A 309 -9.89 -13.53 -9.90
N PRO A 310 -9.71 -14.12 -8.70
CA PRO A 310 -8.77 -13.64 -7.70
C PRO A 310 -7.33 -13.60 -8.18
N SER A 311 -6.95 -14.46 -9.14
CA SER A 311 -5.61 -14.50 -9.71
C SER A 311 -5.33 -13.38 -10.72
N SER A 312 -6.36 -12.65 -11.14
CA SER A 312 -6.19 -11.49 -12.00
C SER A 312 -5.53 -10.36 -11.23
N GLY A 313 -4.50 -9.76 -11.83
CA GLY A 313 -3.81 -8.63 -11.21
C GLY A 313 -4.61 -7.33 -11.31
N THR A 314 -4.19 -6.33 -10.56
CA THR A 314 -4.86 -5.03 -10.45
C THR A 314 -3.99 -3.92 -11.04
N LEU A 315 -4.53 -3.17 -12.00
CA LEU A 315 -3.90 -1.97 -12.56
C LEU A 315 -4.13 -0.78 -11.61
N PHE A 316 -3.09 -0.01 -11.38
CA PHE A 316 -3.15 1.25 -10.63
C PHE A 316 -2.30 2.33 -11.30
N GLY A 317 -2.56 3.58 -10.94
CA GLY A 317 -1.75 4.69 -11.41
C GLY A 317 -2.04 5.98 -10.67
N GLY A 318 -1.23 7.00 -10.93
CA GLY A 318 -1.40 8.29 -10.28
C GLY A 318 -0.65 9.42 -10.97
N LEU A 319 -1.09 10.61 -10.65
CA LEU A 319 -0.46 11.87 -11.04
C LEU A 319 -0.15 12.67 -9.78
N SER A 320 1.02 13.26 -9.69
CA SER A 320 1.38 14.06 -8.51
C SER A 320 2.20 15.31 -8.89
N VAL A 321 2.04 16.32 -8.06
CA VAL A 321 2.85 17.56 -8.10
C VAL A 321 3.63 17.64 -6.80
N ARG A 322 4.93 17.87 -6.90
CA ARG A 322 5.85 17.97 -5.77
C ARG A 322 6.58 19.31 -5.76
N VAL A 323 6.75 19.86 -4.57
CA VAL A 323 7.61 21.02 -4.28
C VAL A 323 8.66 20.60 -3.26
N THR A 324 9.93 20.96 -3.48
CA THR A 324 11.03 20.68 -2.55
C THR A 324 11.70 22.00 -2.14
N MET A 325 11.87 22.19 -0.82
CA MET A 325 12.47 23.39 -0.22
C MET A 325 13.74 23.07 0.55
#